data_c3d401f485523aa04f4b99c8769bf9b8
#
_entry.id   c3d401f485523aa04f4b99c8769bf9b8
#
_cell.length_a   1.000
_cell.length_b   1.000
_cell.length_c   1.000
_cell.angle_alpha   90.00
_cell.angle_beta   90.00
_cell.angle_gamma   90.00
#
_symmetry.space_group_name_H-M   'P 1'
#
loop_
_entity.id
_entity.type
_entity.pdbx_description
1 polymer ?
#
loop_
_entity_poly.entity_id
_entity_poly.type
_entity_poly.pdbx_seq_one_letter_code
_entity_poly.pdbx_strand_id
1 'polypeptide(L)'
;MLIGRKKQQAELLEAYNSDDSRFVALYGRRRVGKTYLIKQTFKDKFTFSHSGLANGSLQEQLYGWRSSLENAGYAAPSTPKHWLEAFDMLKELIRQSSAKKKVVFIDEMPWMDTPRSKFVTALEFFWNGWASMRDDILLIICGSATSWIINKIFRNHGGLHNRVNYQIFLEPFTLHECEEYSEAMGLAYSRYDLLEAYMVMGGVPYYWSLMQKGRSLAQNIDSLFFAPQGLLHYEFRELYDSLFRNSDKYIDVVSILGKKLGGMRREEIVSGLGIADNGNLSRILEDLEHCGFIVRTNAYGARKYNAIYRLMDNFSLFFLKFMQENKTDDPSFWSHNYTSPLRYSWCGLAFERVCFQHIPQIKQALGISGVVTNTYSWQVKDDPVYGAGAQIDMLIERADNTVNICEMKFSQNEFVIDKDYDAVLRHKLSRFGASVSHRKAIHLTMVTTYGVVHNAYWNRVQSEVVADDLFL
;
A
#
# COMPACT_ATOMS: atom_id res chain seq x y z
N MET A 1 12.47 -18.35 3.79
CA MET A 1 13.41 -17.45 3.05
C MET A 1 12.74 -16.09 2.94
N LEU A 2 13.44 -15.01 3.28
CA LEU A 2 12.93 -13.64 3.07
C LEU A 2 13.20 -13.25 1.60
N ILE A 3 12.18 -12.79 0.91
CA ILE A 3 12.25 -12.35 -0.50
C ILE A 3 11.93 -10.87 -0.53
N GLY A 4 12.65 -10.11 -1.34
CA GLY A 4 12.56 -8.67 -1.34
C GLY A 4 12.98 -8.04 -0.01
N ARG A 5 12.44 -6.87 0.32
CA ARG A 5 12.57 -6.19 1.62
C ARG A 5 14.01 -5.85 2.04
N LYS A 6 14.95 -5.83 1.10
CA LYS A 6 16.38 -5.61 1.39
C LYS A 6 16.64 -4.31 2.15
N LYS A 7 15.94 -3.24 1.76
CA LYS A 7 16.04 -1.93 2.41
C LYS A 7 15.54 -1.98 3.85
N GLN A 8 14.33 -2.51 4.07
CA GLN A 8 13.73 -2.57 5.41
C GLN A 8 14.51 -3.50 6.34
N GLN A 9 15.04 -4.60 5.80
CA GLN A 9 15.93 -5.50 6.57
C GLN A 9 17.22 -4.78 6.95
N ALA A 10 17.83 -4.02 6.05
CA ALA A 10 19.03 -3.24 6.35
C ALA A 10 18.79 -2.21 7.46
N GLU A 11 17.67 -1.46 7.42
CA GLU A 11 17.27 -0.51 8.48
C GLU A 11 17.07 -1.21 9.83
N LEU A 12 16.45 -2.39 9.85
CA LEU A 12 16.28 -3.20 11.07
C LEU A 12 17.62 -3.68 11.64
N LEU A 13 18.54 -4.10 10.77
CA LEU A 13 19.87 -4.56 11.19
C LEU A 13 20.75 -3.38 11.65
N GLU A 14 20.63 -2.21 11.04
CA GLU A 14 21.28 -0.98 11.50
C GLU A 14 20.80 -0.61 12.90
N ALA A 15 19.49 -0.63 13.16
CA ALA A 15 18.94 -0.40 14.49
C ALA A 15 19.44 -1.42 15.52
N TYR A 16 19.57 -2.69 15.13
CA TYR A 16 20.10 -3.76 15.99
C TYR A 16 21.57 -3.56 16.35
N ASN A 17 22.38 -3.14 15.38
CA ASN A 17 23.83 -2.98 15.55
C ASN A 17 24.23 -1.63 16.18
N SER A 18 23.26 -0.76 16.46
CA SER A 18 23.52 0.52 17.13
C SER A 18 24.06 0.31 18.54
N ASP A 19 24.98 1.18 18.99
CA ASP A 19 25.52 1.18 20.36
C ASP A 19 24.54 1.73 21.39
N ASP A 20 23.42 2.34 20.96
CA ASP A 20 22.35 2.85 21.82
C ASP A 20 21.09 2.00 21.72
N SER A 21 20.19 2.13 22.72
CA SER A 21 18.85 1.59 22.61
C SER A 21 18.07 2.24 21.45
N ARG A 22 17.37 1.44 20.65
CA ARG A 22 16.59 1.90 19.49
C ARG A 22 15.15 1.47 19.58
N PHE A 23 14.29 2.39 19.15
CA PHE A 23 12.85 2.16 19.05
C PHE A 23 12.43 2.17 17.58
N VAL A 24 11.94 1.05 17.10
CA VAL A 24 11.49 0.83 15.73
C VAL A 24 9.98 0.63 15.71
N ALA A 25 9.28 1.35 14.84
CA ALA A 25 7.88 1.10 14.53
C ALA A 25 7.76 0.60 13.10
N LEU A 26 7.32 -0.67 12.94
CA LEU A 26 7.03 -1.29 11.65
C LEU A 26 5.51 -1.31 11.45
N TYR A 27 5.00 -0.61 10.46
CA TYR A 27 3.57 -0.47 10.24
C TYR A 27 3.23 -0.58 8.75
N GLY A 28 1.96 -0.75 8.45
CA GLY A 28 1.44 -0.96 7.11
C GLY A 28 0.26 -1.91 7.13
N ARG A 29 -0.44 -2.05 5.99
CA ARG A 29 -1.67 -2.83 5.92
C ARG A 29 -1.48 -4.30 6.33
N ARG A 30 -2.59 -4.98 6.59
CA ARG A 30 -2.60 -6.42 6.88
C ARG A 30 -2.03 -7.22 5.69
N ARG A 31 -1.37 -8.35 5.97
CA ARG A 31 -0.88 -9.35 4.99
C ARG A 31 0.32 -8.91 4.13
N VAL A 32 0.94 -7.76 4.42
CA VAL A 32 2.18 -7.33 3.74
C VAL A 32 3.47 -7.97 4.28
N GLY A 33 3.37 -8.83 5.30
CA GLY A 33 4.50 -9.60 5.81
C GLY A 33 5.29 -8.95 6.94
N LYS A 34 4.72 -7.99 7.71
CA LYS A 34 5.40 -7.30 8.83
C LYS A 34 6.03 -8.27 9.83
N THR A 35 5.20 -9.12 10.45
CA THR A 35 5.63 -10.12 11.43
C THR A 35 6.65 -11.10 10.82
N TYR A 36 6.45 -11.47 9.56
CA TYR A 36 7.36 -12.36 8.85
C TYR A 36 8.75 -11.73 8.67
N LEU A 37 8.81 -10.47 8.26
CA LEU A 37 10.07 -9.72 8.12
C LEU A 37 10.85 -9.71 9.45
N ILE A 38 10.20 -9.35 10.56
CA ILE A 38 10.84 -9.30 11.89
C ILE A 38 11.32 -10.68 12.30
N LYS A 39 10.46 -11.72 12.17
CA LYS A 39 10.84 -13.10 12.55
C LYS A 39 11.98 -13.65 11.69
N GLN A 40 12.02 -13.34 10.38
CA GLN A 40 13.13 -13.78 9.53
C GLN A 40 14.43 -13.01 9.79
N THR A 41 14.34 -11.72 10.14
CA THR A 41 15.53 -10.90 10.42
C THR A 41 16.17 -11.27 11.76
N PHE A 42 15.38 -11.55 12.79
CA PHE A 42 15.90 -11.74 14.14
C PHE A 42 15.86 -13.19 14.64
N LYS A 43 15.12 -14.10 13.99
CA LYS A 43 15.03 -15.55 14.36
C LYS A 43 15.16 -15.80 15.87
N ASP A 44 16.28 -16.39 16.30
CA ASP A 44 16.54 -16.80 17.68
C ASP A 44 17.09 -15.67 18.58
N LYS A 45 16.98 -14.41 18.17
CA LYS A 45 17.52 -13.26 18.90
C LYS A 45 16.52 -12.57 19.83
N PHE A 46 15.27 -13.02 19.86
CA PHE A 46 14.25 -12.40 20.72
C PHE A 46 14.52 -12.66 22.20
N THR A 47 14.67 -11.58 22.97
CA THR A 47 14.59 -11.62 24.43
C THR A 47 13.14 -11.71 24.87
N PHE A 48 12.24 -11.02 24.16
CA PHE A 48 10.81 -11.08 24.41
C PHE A 48 10.04 -10.89 23.10
N SER A 49 8.97 -11.66 22.92
CA SER A 49 8.05 -11.50 21.79
C SER A 49 6.62 -11.72 22.28
N HIS A 50 5.74 -10.76 21.98
CA HIS A 50 4.32 -10.83 22.31
C HIS A 50 3.48 -10.30 21.17
N SER A 51 2.27 -10.88 20.99
CA SER A 51 1.28 -10.41 20.03
C SER A 51 -0.04 -10.10 20.73
N GLY A 52 -0.60 -8.92 20.49
CA GLY A 52 -1.88 -8.52 21.02
C GLY A 52 -3.03 -9.43 20.55
N LEU A 53 -3.98 -9.70 21.43
CA LEU A 53 -5.14 -10.54 21.14
C LEU A 53 -6.25 -9.72 20.48
N ALA A 54 -6.65 -10.13 19.28
CA ALA A 54 -7.73 -9.46 18.58
C ALA A 54 -9.04 -9.51 19.42
N ASN A 55 -9.65 -8.34 19.62
CA ASN A 55 -10.88 -8.17 20.43
C ASN A 55 -10.78 -8.65 21.88
N GLY A 56 -9.58 -8.92 22.39
CA GLY A 56 -9.39 -9.33 23.80
C GLY A 56 -9.67 -8.20 24.79
N SER A 57 -10.26 -8.56 25.93
CA SER A 57 -10.40 -7.66 27.09
C SER A 57 -9.03 -7.34 27.70
N LEU A 58 -8.95 -6.31 28.54
CA LEU A 58 -7.71 -5.98 29.26
C LEU A 58 -7.15 -7.18 30.03
N GLN A 59 -8.01 -7.96 30.70
CA GLN A 59 -7.57 -9.14 31.46
C GLN A 59 -6.97 -10.23 30.56
N GLU A 60 -7.57 -10.48 29.40
CA GLU A 60 -7.05 -11.45 28.43
C GLU A 60 -5.73 -10.98 27.82
N GLN A 61 -5.58 -9.68 27.52
CA GLN A 61 -4.33 -9.10 27.07
C GLN A 61 -3.21 -9.30 28.11
N LEU A 62 -3.49 -8.98 29.37
CA LEU A 62 -2.52 -9.12 30.46
C LEU A 62 -2.18 -10.59 30.77
N TYR A 63 -3.15 -11.49 30.64
CA TYR A 63 -2.90 -12.94 30.73
C TYR A 63 -1.97 -13.41 29.60
N GLY A 64 -2.25 -12.99 28.35
CA GLY A 64 -1.40 -13.30 27.21
C GLY A 64 0.02 -12.75 27.35
N TRP A 65 0.15 -11.52 27.91
CA TRP A 65 1.45 -10.95 28.23
C TRP A 65 2.25 -11.77 29.24
N ARG A 66 1.61 -12.20 30.33
CA ARG A 66 2.21 -13.11 31.32
C ARG A 66 2.70 -14.40 30.67
N SER A 67 1.84 -15.05 29.87
CA SER A 67 2.22 -16.27 29.14
C SER A 67 3.44 -16.06 28.24
N SER A 68 3.53 -14.90 27.60
CA SER A 68 4.70 -14.56 26.76
C SER A 68 5.98 -14.34 27.59
N LEU A 69 5.87 -13.77 28.80
CA LEU A 69 6.99 -13.66 29.74
C LEU A 69 7.48 -15.05 30.22
N GLU A 70 6.54 -15.93 30.53
CA GLU A 70 6.85 -17.31 30.93
C GLU A 70 7.54 -18.10 29.80
N ASN A 71 7.04 -17.95 28.56
CA ASN A 71 7.67 -18.55 27.37
C ASN A 71 9.09 -18.00 27.09
N ALA A 72 9.36 -16.77 27.50
CA ALA A 72 10.67 -16.15 27.43
C ALA A 72 11.61 -16.52 28.61
N GLY A 73 11.15 -17.39 29.53
CA GLY A 73 11.93 -17.89 30.66
C GLY A 73 11.81 -17.07 31.96
N TYR A 74 10.89 -16.11 32.01
CA TYR A 74 10.62 -15.35 33.25
C TYR A 74 9.49 -15.99 34.05
N ALA A 75 9.77 -16.45 35.26
CA ALA A 75 8.77 -16.98 36.17
C ALA A 75 7.90 -15.85 36.76
N ALA A 76 6.87 -15.44 36.03
CA ALA A 76 5.96 -14.39 36.48
C ALA A 76 5.21 -14.81 37.74
N PRO A 77 5.26 -14.05 38.84
CA PRO A 77 4.65 -14.43 40.12
C PRO A 77 3.11 -14.47 40.06
N SER A 78 2.53 -13.64 39.19
CA SER A 78 1.08 -13.54 38.97
C SER A 78 0.77 -12.90 37.63
N THR A 79 -0.50 -12.93 37.21
CA THR A 79 -0.95 -12.10 36.09
C THR A 79 -0.92 -10.63 36.53
N PRO A 80 -0.27 -9.71 35.74
CA PRO A 80 -0.22 -8.31 36.11
C PRO A 80 -1.64 -7.71 36.14
N LYS A 81 -1.86 -6.74 37.00
CA LYS A 81 -3.17 -6.09 37.17
C LYS A 81 -3.40 -4.95 36.15
N HIS A 82 -2.32 -4.38 35.64
CA HIS A 82 -2.33 -3.28 34.69
C HIS A 82 -1.00 -3.23 33.89
N TRP A 83 -0.98 -2.45 32.81
CA TRP A 83 0.17 -2.39 31.92
C TRP A 83 1.47 -1.89 32.56
N LEU A 84 1.42 -1.00 33.57
CA LEU A 84 2.65 -0.59 34.27
C LEU A 84 3.34 -1.79 34.94
N GLU A 85 2.57 -2.62 35.63
CA GLU A 85 3.09 -3.84 36.26
C GLU A 85 3.58 -4.85 35.20
N ALA A 86 2.89 -4.98 34.09
CA ALA A 86 3.27 -5.81 32.96
C ALA A 86 4.65 -5.39 32.38
N PHE A 87 4.88 -4.09 32.21
CA PHE A 87 6.18 -3.57 31.77
C PHE A 87 7.26 -3.67 32.83
N ASP A 88 6.93 -3.61 34.13
CA ASP A 88 7.91 -3.84 35.18
C ASP A 88 8.40 -5.30 35.18
N MET A 89 7.51 -6.28 34.97
CA MET A 89 7.90 -7.67 34.77
C MET A 89 8.79 -7.85 33.53
N LEU A 90 8.52 -7.12 32.43
CA LEU A 90 9.38 -7.11 31.24
C LEU A 90 10.77 -6.54 31.56
N LYS A 91 10.88 -5.51 32.38
CA LYS A 91 12.19 -4.98 32.82
C LYS A 91 13.00 -6.05 33.54
N GLU A 92 12.37 -6.84 34.43
CA GLU A 92 13.06 -7.94 35.14
C GLU A 92 13.55 -9.02 34.18
N LEU A 93 12.71 -9.45 33.20
CA LEU A 93 13.15 -10.37 32.14
C LEU A 93 14.36 -9.83 31.39
N ILE A 94 14.33 -8.56 30.97
CA ILE A 94 15.43 -7.90 30.25
C ILE A 94 16.71 -7.85 31.10
N ARG A 95 16.61 -7.60 32.41
CA ARG A 95 17.78 -7.58 33.33
C ARG A 95 18.41 -8.97 33.47
N GLN A 96 17.61 -10.03 33.45
CA GLN A 96 18.08 -11.42 33.55
C GLN A 96 18.69 -11.96 32.25
N SER A 97 18.41 -11.31 31.11
CA SER A 97 18.91 -11.74 29.81
C SER A 97 20.40 -11.48 29.66
N SER A 98 21.15 -12.50 29.26
CA SER A 98 22.58 -12.40 28.93
C SER A 98 22.87 -11.94 27.50
N ALA A 99 21.84 -11.74 26.65
CA ALA A 99 22.02 -11.30 25.29
C ALA A 99 22.71 -9.92 25.24
N LYS A 100 23.66 -9.72 24.33
CA LYS A 100 24.35 -8.43 24.16
C LYS A 100 23.35 -7.33 23.77
N LYS A 101 22.45 -7.61 22.82
CA LYS A 101 21.33 -6.73 22.43
C LYS A 101 20.01 -7.44 22.70
N LYS A 102 19.15 -6.83 23.49
CA LYS A 102 17.85 -7.37 23.90
C LYS A 102 16.81 -6.97 22.89
N VAL A 103 16.36 -7.89 22.06
CA VAL A 103 15.30 -7.66 21.07
C VAL A 103 13.95 -7.90 21.74
N VAL A 104 13.18 -6.82 21.88
CA VAL A 104 11.82 -6.83 22.40
C VAL A 104 10.86 -6.56 21.25
N PHE A 105 10.05 -7.54 20.90
CA PHE A 105 9.08 -7.44 19.80
C PHE A 105 7.65 -7.48 20.32
N ILE A 106 6.89 -6.42 20.03
CA ILE A 106 5.47 -6.28 20.39
C ILE A 106 4.67 -6.16 19.09
N ASP A 107 4.00 -7.24 18.72
CA ASP A 107 3.20 -7.35 17.51
C ASP A 107 1.73 -7.03 17.78
N GLU A 108 1.02 -6.59 16.73
CA GLU A 108 -0.41 -6.21 16.75
C GLU A 108 -0.76 -5.33 17.97
N MET A 109 0.12 -4.37 18.26
CA MET A 109 0.05 -3.48 19.41
C MET A 109 -1.29 -2.72 19.55
N PRO A 110 -1.98 -2.31 18.47
CA PRO A 110 -3.28 -1.63 18.57
C PRO A 110 -4.35 -2.42 19.35
N TRP A 111 -4.29 -3.75 19.37
CA TRP A 111 -5.24 -4.58 20.13
C TRP A 111 -5.06 -4.49 21.65
N MET A 112 -3.84 -4.15 22.10
CA MET A 112 -3.55 -4.00 23.53
C MET A 112 -4.07 -2.68 24.12
N ASP A 113 -4.28 -1.64 23.28
CA ASP A 113 -4.83 -0.36 23.70
C ASP A 113 -6.37 -0.44 23.84
N THR A 114 -6.82 -1.29 24.76
CA THR A 114 -8.25 -1.41 25.09
C THR A 114 -8.75 -0.15 25.81
N PRO A 115 -10.05 0.16 25.77
CA PRO A 115 -10.58 1.36 26.42
C PRO A 115 -10.16 1.46 27.89
N ARG A 116 -9.60 2.61 28.27
CA ARG A 116 -9.12 2.92 29.64
C ARG A 116 -7.95 2.07 30.15
N SER A 117 -7.32 1.25 29.32
CA SER A 117 -6.19 0.39 29.73
C SER A 117 -4.91 1.16 30.06
N LYS A 118 -4.74 2.38 29.52
CA LYS A 118 -3.52 3.20 29.62
C LYS A 118 -2.27 2.49 29.06
N PHE A 119 -2.43 1.64 28.06
CA PHE A 119 -1.34 0.90 27.45
C PHE A 119 -0.25 1.83 26.89
N VAL A 120 -0.63 2.83 26.10
CA VAL A 120 0.31 3.79 25.52
C VAL A 120 1.07 4.56 26.62
N THR A 121 0.39 4.96 27.70
CA THR A 121 1.04 5.63 28.85
C THR A 121 2.07 4.73 29.54
N ALA A 122 1.76 3.44 29.68
CA ALA A 122 2.69 2.49 30.29
C ALA A 122 3.91 2.21 29.37
N LEU A 123 3.71 2.11 28.06
CA LEU A 123 4.78 2.01 27.07
C LEU A 123 5.69 3.25 27.10
N GLU A 124 5.08 4.43 27.16
CA GLU A 124 5.80 5.71 27.30
C GLU A 124 6.66 5.75 28.55
N PHE A 125 6.09 5.34 29.70
CA PHE A 125 6.83 5.27 30.97
C PHE A 125 7.96 4.25 30.91
N PHE A 126 7.74 3.08 30.30
CA PHE A 126 8.77 2.07 30.11
C PHE A 126 9.93 2.60 29.22
N TRP A 127 9.60 3.21 28.08
CA TRP A 127 10.61 3.68 27.16
C TRP A 127 11.38 4.89 27.72
N ASN A 128 10.69 5.96 28.07
CA ASN A 128 11.33 7.20 28.50
C ASN A 128 11.97 7.12 29.88
N GLY A 129 11.35 6.38 30.81
CA GLY A 129 11.83 6.29 32.17
C GLY A 129 12.91 5.24 32.37
N TRP A 130 13.14 4.34 31.41
CA TRP A 130 14.08 3.24 31.62
C TRP A 130 14.78 2.73 30.36
N ALA A 131 14.06 2.31 29.32
CA ALA A 131 14.64 1.60 28.18
C ALA A 131 15.57 2.49 27.33
N SER A 132 15.22 3.76 27.16
CA SER A 132 16.02 4.73 26.40
C SER A 132 17.31 5.16 27.11
N MET A 133 17.42 4.92 28.42
CA MET A 133 18.63 5.20 29.19
C MET A 133 19.65 4.06 29.15
N ARG A 134 19.29 2.95 28.52
CA ARG A 134 20.17 1.81 28.28
C ARG A 134 20.76 1.90 26.87
N ASP A 135 21.76 1.08 26.60
CA ASP A 135 22.44 0.97 25.30
C ASP A 135 22.11 -0.32 24.55
N ASP A 136 21.43 -1.25 25.21
CA ASP A 136 21.33 -2.64 24.82
C ASP A 136 19.92 -3.12 24.41
N ILE A 137 18.95 -2.20 24.24
CA ILE A 137 17.57 -2.56 23.88
C ILE A 137 17.25 -2.20 22.43
N LEU A 138 16.70 -3.15 21.69
CA LEU A 138 15.99 -2.92 20.46
C LEU A 138 14.50 -3.22 20.69
N LEU A 139 13.71 -2.14 20.86
CA LEU A 139 12.25 -2.24 20.94
C LEU A 139 11.65 -2.13 19.54
N ILE A 140 10.93 -3.17 19.13
CA ILE A 140 10.22 -3.20 17.84
C ILE A 140 8.74 -3.31 18.13
N ILE A 141 7.97 -2.34 17.68
CA ILE A 141 6.51 -2.41 17.70
C ILE A 141 5.98 -2.61 16.30
N CYS A 142 4.86 -3.35 16.21
CA CYS A 142 4.23 -3.65 14.94
C CYS A 142 2.70 -3.55 15.05
N GLY A 143 2.05 -3.24 13.93
CA GLY A 143 0.58 -3.27 13.88
C GLY A 143 0.06 -3.02 12.47
N SER A 144 -1.11 -3.61 12.20
CA SER A 144 -1.82 -3.46 10.93
C SER A 144 -2.76 -2.24 10.91
N ALA A 145 -3.22 -1.76 12.06
CA ALA A 145 -3.98 -0.52 12.18
C ALA A 145 -3.07 0.71 12.07
N THR A 146 -2.66 1.01 10.84
CA THR A 146 -1.69 2.06 10.49
C THR A 146 -2.04 3.42 11.09
N SER A 147 -3.31 3.84 10.99
CA SER A 147 -3.77 5.11 11.55
C SER A 147 -3.62 5.17 13.08
N TRP A 148 -3.79 4.05 13.78
CA TRP A 148 -3.57 4.01 15.22
C TRP A 148 -2.11 4.30 15.56
N ILE A 149 -1.16 3.66 14.86
CA ILE A 149 0.28 3.89 15.08
C ILE A 149 0.63 5.35 14.78
N ILE A 150 0.17 5.88 13.63
CA ILE A 150 0.43 7.28 13.27
C ILE A 150 -0.12 8.24 14.32
N ASN A 151 -1.38 8.06 14.75
CA ASN A 151 -2.05 9.00 15.64
C ASN A 151 -1.63 8.84 17.11
N LYS A 152 -1.38 7.60 17.57
CA LYS A 152 -1.09 7.32 18.98
C LYS A 152 0.41 7.29 19.31
N ILE A 153 1.25 6.99 18.32
CA ILE A 153 2.69 6.87 18.53
C ILE A 153 3.44 8.08 17.93
N PHE A 154 3.17 8.44 16.66
CA PHE A 154 3.95 9.49 15.99
C PHE A 154 3.40 10.90 16.21
N ARG A 155 2.08 11.09 16.10
CA ARG A 155 1.41 12.40 16.23
C ARG A 155 0.93 12.69 17.64
N ASN A 156 1.07 11.76 18.56
CA ASN A 156 0.69 11.99 19.95
C ASN A 156 1.62 13.04 20.56
N HIS A 157 1.07 14.17 21.00
CA HIS A 157 1.81 15.22 21.71
C HIS A 157 2.30 14.80 23.12
N GLY A 158 2.19 13.50 23.48
CA GLY A 158 2.73 12.88 24.68
C GLY A 158 4.23 12.55 24.57
N GLY A 159 4.71 11.79 25.54
CA GLY A 159 6.16 11.52 25.69
C GLY A 159 6.78 10.58 24.67
N LEU A 160 5.99 9.97 23.76
CA LEU A 160 6.54 9.18 22.64
C LEU A 160 6.83 10.02 21.39
N HIS A 161 6.42 11.30 21.37
CA HIS A 161 6.70 12.18 20.24
C HIS A 161 8.20 12.29 19.97
N ASN A 162 8.62 12.05 18.73
CA ASN A 162 10.04 12.03 18.30
C ASN A 162 10.94 11.01 19.05
N ARG A 163 10.36 9.98 19.70
CA ARG A 163 11.12 8.91 20.37
C ARG A 163 11.32 7.67 19.53
N VAL A 164 10.53 7.50 18.46
CA VAL A 164 10.69 6.40 17.50
C VAL A 164 11.82 6.76 16.55
N ASN A 165 12.92 5.99 16.62
CA ASN A 165 14.12 6.25 15.82
C ASN A 165 13.94 5.82 14.34
N TYR A 166 13.23 4.71 14.12
CA TYR A 166 12.96 4.17 12.78
C TYR A 166 11.45 3.98 12.60
N GLN A 167 10.91 4.67 11.61
CA GLN A 167 9.50 4.57 11.21
C GLN A 167 9.46 3.87 9.85
N ILE A 168 9.24 2.55 9.86
CA ILE A 168 9.28 1.73 8.66
C ILE A 168 7.85 1.44 8.21
N PHE A 169 7.43 2.10 7.13
CA PHE A 169 6.18 1.77 6.47
C PHE A 169 6.41 0.61 5.49
N LEU A 170 5.72 -0.51 5.71
CA LEU A 170 5.84 -1.68 4.86
C LEU A 170 4.72 -1.68 3.81
N GLU A 171 5.08 -1.28 2.61
CA GLU A 171 4.20 -1.31 1.44
C GLU A 171 4.01 -2.75 0.92
N PRO A 172 3.02 -3.03 0.08
CA PRO A 172 2.98 -4.24 -0.75
C PRO A 172 4.28 -4.40 -1.56
N PHE A 173 4.55 -5.58 -2.07
CA PHE A 173 5.67 -5.82 -3.00
C PHE A 173 5.54 -4.94 -4.23
N THR A 174 6.67 -4.48 -4.77
CA THR A 174 6.75 -3.94 -6.13
C THR A 174 6.65 -5.08 -7.15
N LEU A 175 6.53 -4.76 -8.43
CA LEU A 175 6.59 -5.77 -9.50
C LEU A 175 7.93 -6.54 -9.48
N HIS A 176 9.05 -5.86 -9.21
CA HIS A 176 10.35 -6.51 -9.03
C HIS A 176 10.34 -7.53 -7.89
N GLU A 177 9.83 -7.16 -6.71
CA GLU A 177 9.73 -8.09 -5.58
C GLU A 177 8.74 -9.24 -5.85
N CYS A 178 7.71 -9.01 -6.67
CA CYS A 178 6.81 -10.08 -7.12
C CYS A 178 7.50 -11.04 -8.11
N GLU A 179 8.40 -10.52 -8.98
CA GLU A 179 9.23 -11.34 -9.86
C GLU A 179 10.20 -12.20 -9.04
N GLU A 180 10.97 -11.59 -8.11
CA GLU A 180 11.84 -12.34 -7.17
C GLU A 180 11.05 -13.42 -6.41
N TYR A 181 9.81 -13.11 -6.00
CA TYR A 181 8.95 -14.07 -5.30
C TYR A 181 8.51 -15.22 -6.22
N SER A 182 8.06 -14.91 -7.42
CA SER A 182 7.61 -15.90 -8.42
C SER A 182 8.74 -16.88 -8.76
N GLU A 183 9.93 -16.38 -9.01
CA GLU A 183 11.14 -17.19 -9.27
C GLU A 183 11.46 -18.11 -8.09
N ALA A 184 11.49 -17.56 -6.88
CA ALA A 184 11.82 -18.31 -5.67
C ALA A 184 10.80 -19.43 -5.37
N MET A 185 9.53 -19.21 -5.72
CA MET A 185 8.44 -20.21 -5.56
C MET A 185 8.33 -21.14 -6.76
N GLY A 186 9.07 -20.90 -7.85
CA GLY A 186 9.03 -21.69 -9.08
C GLY A 186 7.69 -21.56 -9.81
N LEU A 187 7.06 -20.39 -9.74
CA LEU A 187 5.92 -20.02 -10.56
C LEU A 187 6.48 -19.59 -11.92
N ALA A 188 6.25 -20.37 -12.97
CA ALA A 188 6.82 -20.11 -14.28
C ALA A 188 5.99 -19.07 -15.07
N TYR A 189 5.88 -17.84 -14.52
CA TYR A 189 5.14 -16.74 -15.11
C TYR A 189 6.03 -15.80 -15.91
N SER A 190 5.52 -15.33 -17.05
CA SER A 190 6.12 -14.23 -17.79
C SER A 190 5.90 -12.90 -17.04
N ARG A 191 6.67 -11.85 -17.36
CA ARG A 191 6.43 -10.51 -16.84
C ARG A 191 5.03 -10.00 -17.14
N TYR A 192 4.45 -10.40 -18.28
CA TYR A 192 3.06 -10.09 -18.61
C TYR A 192 2.07 -10.76 -17.62
N ASP A 193 2.28 -12.04 -17.29
CA ASP A 193 1.46 -12.73 -16.27
C ASP A 193 1.65 -12.09 -14.89
N LEU A 194 2.89 -11.73 -14.54
CA LEU A 194 3.16 -11.05 -13.26
C LEU A 194 2.47 -9.69 -13.18
N LEU A 195 2.49 -8.92 -14.27
CA LEU A 195 1.79 -7.64 -14.37
C LEU A 195 0.27 -7.83 -14.23
N GLU A 196 -0.31 -8.84 -14.90
CA GLU A 196 -1.72 -9.16 -14.78
C GLU A 196 -2.09 -9.62 -13.37
N ALA A 197 -1.29 -10.49 -12.75
CA ALA A 197 -1.47 -10.90 -11.36
C ALA A 197 -1.44 -9.69 -10.42
N TYR A 198 -0.52 -8.77 -10.65
CA TYR A 198 -0.43 -7.54 -9.88
C TYR A 198 -1.65 -6.63 -10.07
N MET A 199 -2.19 -6.53 -11.29
CA MET A 199 -3.45 -5.82 -11.56
C MET A 199 -4.64 -6.41 -10.79
N VAL A 200 -4.67 -7.74 -10.59
CA VAL A 200 -5.73 -8.46 -9.88
C VAL A 200 -5.62 -8.29 -8.37
N MET A 201 -4.46 -8.57 -7.78
CA MET A 201 -4.30 -8.70 -6.32
C MET A 201 -3.22 -7.80 -5.71
N GLY A 202 -2.59 -6.95 -6.52
CA GLY A 202 -1.48 -6.12 -6.07
C GLY A 202 -0.27 -6.92 -5.61
N GLY A 203 0.67 -6.25 -4.97
CA GLY A 203 1.87 -6.88 -4.42
C GLY A 203 1.72 -7.40 -2.99
N VAL A 204 0.55 -7.89 -2.57
CA VAL A 204 0.33 -8.39 -1.21
C VAL A 204 0.94 -9.78 -1.05
N PRO A 205 2.05 -9.96 -0.29
CA PRO A 205 2.79 -11.22 -0.23
C PRO A 205 1.94 -12.44 0.13
N TYR A 206 0.96 -12.25 1.00
CA TYR A 206 0.06 -13.34 1.37
C TYR A 206 -0.74 -13.87 0.16
N TYR A 207 -1.25 -13.01 -0.71
CA TYR A 207 -2.00 -13.44 -1.88
C TYR A 207 -1.12 -14.20 -2.87
N TRP A 208 0.11 -13.73 -3.07
CA TRP A 208 1.11 -14.41 -3.88
C TRP A 208 1.48 -15.80 -3.31
N SER A 209 1.49 -15.94 -1.98
CA SER A 209 1.79 -17.24 -1.34
C SER A 209 0.72 -18.31 -1.53
N LEU A 210 -0.47 -17.93 -1.98
CA LEU A 210 -1.57 -18.86 -2.26
C LEU A 210 -1.54 -19.42 -3.68
N MET A 211 -0.70 -18.87 -4.56
CA MET A 211 -0.58 -19.34 -5.94
C MET A 211 0.07 -20.73 -5.99
N GLN A 212 -0.46 -21.57 -6.84
CA GLN A 212 -0.02 -22.96 -6.99
C GLN A 212 0.86 -23.11 -8.23
N LYS A 213 2.02 -23.71 -8.04
CA LYS A 213 2.96 -24.10 -9.09
C LYS A 213 2.28 -25.09 -10.07
N GLY A 214 2.61 -24.95 -11.36
CA GLY A 214 2.09 -25.85 -12.41
C GLY A 214 0.70 -25.47 -12.91
N ARG A 215 0.10 -24.38 -12.40
CA ARG A 215 -1.15 -23.78 -12.92
C ARG A 215 -0.86 -22.51 -13.69
N SER A 216 -1.64 -22.25 -14.72
CA SER A 216 -1.64 -20.95 -15.39
C SER A 216 -2.13 -19.87 -14.42
N LEU A 217 -1.83 -18.59 -14.73
CA LEU A 217 -2.34 -17.47 -13.95
C LEU A 217 -3.87 -17.49 -13.85
N ALA A 218 -4.56 -17.70 -14.98
CA ALA A 218 -6.02 -17.76 -15.01
C ALA A 218 -6.59 -18.85 -14.12
N GLN A 219 -5.99 -20.06 -14.12
CA GLN A 219 -6.38 -21.14 -13.23
C GLN A 219 -6.16 -20.83 -11.75
N ASN A 220 -5.08 -20.11 -11.42
CA ASN A 220 -4.84 -19.66 -10.05
C ASN A 220 -5.87 -18.61 -9.62
N ILE A 221 -6.19 -17.63 -10.48
CA ILE A 221 -7.22 -16.62 -10.20
C ILE A 221 -8.57 -17.30 -9.98
N ASP A 222 -8.99 -18.21 -10.85
CA ASP A 222 -10.25 -18.96 -10.70
C ASP A 222 -10.31 -19.69 -9.36
N SER A 223 -9.26 -20.43 -9.04
CA SER A 223 -9.18 -21.21 -7.81
C SER A 223 -9.22 -20.34 -6.54
N LEU A 224 -8.62 -19.17 -6.56
CA LEU A 224 -8.50 -18.29 -5.40
C LEU A 224 -9.74 -17.41 -5.18
N PHE A 225 -10.36 -16.93 -6.27
CA PHE A 225 -11.39 -15.91 -6.21
C PHE A 225 -12.79 -16.42 -6.54
N PHE A 226 -12.93 -17.29 -7.57
CA PHE A 226 -14.24 -17.68 -8.11
C PHE A 226 -14.70 -19.06 -7.61
N ALA A 227 -13.78 -19.94 -7.24
CA ALA A 227 -14.17 -21.21 -6.63
C ALA A 227 -14.91 -20.96 -5.30
N PRO A 228 -15.98 -21.72 -5.00
CA PRO A 228 -16.78 -21.54 -3.76
C PRO A 228 -15.97 -21.62 -2.46
N GLN A 229 -14.85 -22.34 -2.49
CA GLN A 229 -13.92 -22.51 -1.37
C GLN A 229 -12.61 -21.74 -1.59
N GLY A 230 -12.60 -20.80 -2.54
CA GLY A 230 -11.44 -19.98 -2.84
C GLY A 230 -11.03 -19.14 -1.64
N LEU A 231 -9.73 -19.19 -1.29
CA LEU A 231 -9.21 -18.52 -0.08
C LEU A 231 -9.34 -16.99 -0.12
N LEU A 232 -9.54 -16.39 -1.30
CA LEU A 232 -9.75 -14.95 -1.46
C LEU A 232 -11.20 -14.59 -1.79
N HIS A 233 -12.10 -15.58 -1.83
CA HIS A 233 -13.51 -15.39 -2.16
C HIS A 233 -14.21 -14.43 -1.17
N TYR A 234 -13.97 -14.60 0.13
CA TYR A 234 -14.54 -13.76 1.21
C TYR A 234 -13.57 -12.70 1.75
N GLU A 235 -12.35 -12.65 1.21
CA GLU A 235 -11.26 -11.83 1.73
C GLU A 235 -11.59 -10.35 1.82
N PHE A 236 -12.39 -9.81 0.88
CA PHE A 236 -12.71 -8.38 0.84
C PHE A 236 -13.34 -7.92 2.16
N ARG A 237 -14.37 -8.61 2.61
CA ARG A 237 -15.04 -8.29 3.88
C ARG A 237 -14.12 -8.46 5.08
N GLU A 238 -13.43 -9.60 5.14
CA GLU A 238 -12.51 -9.93 6.24
C GLU A 238 -11.36 -8.91 6.35
N LEU A 239 -10.85 -8.41 5.22
CA LEU A 239 -9.80 -7.41 5.19
C LEU A 239 -10.25 -6.11 5.88
N TYR A 240 -11.40 -5.57 5.50
CA TYR A 240 -11.92 -4.33 6.08
C TYR A 240 -12.35 -4.50 7.54
N ASP A 241 -13.01 -5.59 7.88
CA ASP A 241 -13.44 -5.90 9.26
C ASP A 241 -12.24 -6.01 10.22
N SER A 242 -11.12 -6.51 9.73
CA SER A 242 -9.90 -6.64 10.54
C SER A 242 -9.14 -5.33 10.77
N LEU A 243 -9.35 -4.32 9.92
CA LEU A 243 -8.62 -3.06 9.97
C LEU A 243 -9.42 -1.94 10.61
N PHE A 244 -10.74 -1.95 10.45
CA PHE A 244 -11.57 -0.81 10.79
C PHE A 244 -12.76 -1.21 11.68
N ARG A 245 -12.94 -0.46 12.76
CA ARG A 245 -14.20 -0.50 13.50
C ARG A 245 -15.30 0.14 12.64
N ASN A 246 -16.48 -0.48 12.55
CA ASN A 246 -17.57 -0.06 11.65
C ASN A 246 -17.14 -0.06 10.18
N SER A 247 -16.53 -1.16 9.74
CA SER A 247 -15.99 -1.39 8.41
C SER A 247 -16.96 -1.07 7.27
N ASP A 248 -18.28 -1.21 7.47
CA ASP A 248 -19.31 -0.89 6.49
C ASP A 248 -19.14 0.52 5.90
N LYS A 249 -18.85 1.52 6.73
CA LYS A 249 -18.66 2.91 6.27
C LYS A 249 -17.41 3.07 5.40
N TYR A 250 -16.37 2.29 5.65
CA TYR A 250 -15.14 2.28 4.84
C TYR A 250 -15.41 1.57 3.51
N ILE A 251 -16.15 0.44 3.55
CA ILE A 251 -16.57 -0.30 2.36
C ILE A 251 -17.46 0.56 1.47
N ASP A 252 -18.38 1.36 2.03
CA ASP A 252 -19.22 2.28 1.27
C ASP A 252 -18.37 3.32 0.51
N VAL A 253 -17.39 3.93 1.18
CA VAL A 253 -16.47 4.89 0.56
C VAL A 253 -15.62 4.24 -0.53
N VAL A 254 -15.09 3.05 -0.28
CA VAL A 254 -14.31 2.29 -1.25
C VAL A 254 -15.15 1.87 -2.45
N SER A 255 -16.39 1.42 -2.21
CA SER A 255 -17.32 1.00 -3.26
C SER A 255 -17.71 2.16 -4.17
N ILE A 256 -17.95 3.35 -3.64
CA ILE A 256 -18.26 4.50 -4.49
C ILE A 256 -17.04 4.98 -5.28
N LEU A 257 -15.86 4.97 -4.68
CA LEU A 257 -14.61 5.29 -5.37
C LEU A 257 -14.29 4.28 -6.49
N GLY A 258 -14.65 3.01 -6.30
CA GLY A 258 -14.50 1.96 -7.31
C GLY A 258 -15.36 2.19 -8.58
N LYS A 259 -16.45 2.97 -8.49
CA LYS A 259 -17.30 3.30 -9.65
C LYS A 259 -16.71 4.36 -10.57
N LYS A 260 -15.80 5.21 -10.08
CA LYS A 260 -15.19 6.30 -10.86
C LYS A 260 -13.67 6.23 -10.81
N LEU A 261 -13.10 5.54 -11.78
CA LEU A 261 -11.66 5.21 -11.82
C LEU A 261 -10.74 6.45 -11.86
N GLY A 262 -11.17 7.55 -12.49
CA GLY A 262 -10.46 8.84 -12.46
C GLY A 262 -10.44 9.52 -11.08
N GLY A 263 -11.11 8.91 -10.09
CA GLY A 263 -11.25 9.42 -8.74
C GLY A 263 -12.40 10.41 -8.56
N MET A 264 -12.66 10.73 -7.30
CA MET A 264 -13.75 11.62 -6.90
C MET A 264 -13.23 12.75 -6.01
N ARG A 265 -13.84 13.90 -6.14
CA ARG A 265 -13.71 14.97 -5.14
C ARG A 265 -14.53 14.62 -3.90
N ARG A 266 -14.20 15.24 -2.79
CA ARG A 266 -14.91 15.02 -1.51
C ARG A 266 -16.42 15.26 -1.65
N GLU A 267 -16.83 16.31 -2.37
CA GLU A 267 -18.22 16.66 -2.62
C GLU A 267 -18.97 15.56 -3.40
N GLU A 268 -18.29 14.93 -4.36
CA GLU A 268 -18.86 13.83 -5.14
C GLU A 268 -19.06 12.56 -4.27
N ILE A 269 -18.13 12.30 -3.34
CA ILE A 269 -18.26 11.19 -2.37
C ILE A 269 -19.44 11.44 -1.44
N VAL A 270 -19.56 12.66 -0.90
CA VAL A 270 -20.66 13.07 -0.01
C VAL A 270 -22.01 12.92 -0.73
N SER A 271 -22.12 13.47 -1.95
CA SER A 271 -23.34 13.38 -2.75
C SER A 271 -23.69 11.95 -3.14
N GLY A 272 -22.70 11.17 -3.57
CA GLY A 272 -22.90 9.80 -4.02
C GLY A 272 -23.30 8.83 -2.91
N LEU A 273 -22.87 9.08 -1.67
CA LEU A 273 -23.24 8.28 -0.50
C LEU A 273 -24.47 8.83 0.24
N GLY A 274 -24.92 10.04 -0.07
CA GLY A 274 -26.03 10.69 0.65
C GLY A 274 -25.72 10.95 2.12
N ILE A 275 -24.45 11.23 2.47
CA ILE A 275 -24.00 11.45 3.85
C ILE A 275 -23.67 12.92 4.10
N ALA A 276 -23.62 13.31 5.37
CA ALA A 276 -23.15 14.64 5.75
C ALA A 276 -21.64 14.79 5.58
N ASP A 277 -21.19 15.96 5.11
CA ASP A 277 -19.77 16.32 5.11
C ASP A 277 -19.32 16.71 6.52
N ASN A 278 -18.63 15.80 7.19
CA ASN A 278 -18.23 15.96 8.58
C ASN A 278 -16.85 15.34 8.88
N GLY A 279 -16.42 15.48 10.14
CA GLY A 279 -15.14 14.93 10.62
C GLY A 279 -15.03 13.40 10.54
N ASN A 280 -16.16 12.67 10.53
CA ASN A 280 -16.12 11.22 10.40
C ASN A 280 -15.66 10.79 8.99
N LEU A 281 -16.18 11.44 7.94
CA LEU A 281 -15.71 11.20 6.58
C LEU A 281 -14.23 11.59 6.42
N SER A 282 -13.77 12.68 7.03
CA SER A 282 -12.36 13.07 7.02
C SER A 282 -11.48 11.97 7.60
N ARG A 283 -11.90 11.38 8.74
CA ARG A 283 -11.18 10.28 9.36
C ARG A 283 -11.16 9.04 8.48
N ILE A 284 -12.29 8.65 7.89
CA ILE A 284 -12.37 7.49 6.98
C ILE A 284 -11.40 7.66 5.81
N LEU A 285 -11.40 8.83 5.17
CA LEU A 285 -10.50 9.10 4.05
C LEU A 285 -9.02 9.08 4.48
N GLU A 286 -8.70 9.66 5.64
CA GLU A 286 -7.34 9.64 6.20
C GLU A 286 -6.90 8.21 6.55
N ASP A 287 -7.75 7.41 7.18
CA ASP A 287 -7.47 6.01 7.52
C ASP A 287 -7.23 5.16 6.27
N LEU A 288 -8.06 5.31 5.24
CA LEU A 288 -7.89 4.61 3.96
C LEU A 288 -6.60 5.03 3.23
N GLU A 289 -6.24 6.31 3.28
CA GLU A 289 -5.00 6.84 2.71
C GLU A 289 -3.78 6.28 3.46
N HIS A 290 -3.78 6.31 4.79
CA HIS A 290 -2.71 5.74 5.62
C HIS A 290 -2.50 4.24 5.41
N CYS A 291 -3.58 3.50 5.13
CA CYS A 291 -3.50 2.07 4.82
C CYS A 291 -3.16 1.77 3.35
N GLY A 292 -3.03 2.78 2.50
CA GLY A 292 -2.70 2.63 1.08
C GLY A 292 -3.85 2.09 0.22
N PHE A 293 -5.11 2.15 0.70
CA PHE A 293 -6.27 1.78 -0.12
C PHE A 293 -6.61 2.87 -1.13
N ILE A 294 -6.44 4.13 -0.75
CA ILE A 294 -6.69 5.27 -1.61
C ILE A 294 -5.47 6.19 -1.66
N VAL A 295 -5.39 6.97 -2.70
CA VAL A 295 -4.43 8.07 -2.83
C VAL A 295 -5.18 9.38 -2.99
N ARG A 296 -4.65 10.42 -2.37
CA ARG A 296 -5.11 11.79 -2.54
C ARG A 296 -4.16 12.52 -3.48
N THR A 297 -4.64 12.91 -4.66
CA THR A 297 -3.88 13.68 -5.63
C THR A 297 -4.46 15.08 -5.77
N ASN A 298 -3.59 16.06 -6.01
CA ASN A 298 -4.04 17.40 -6.35
C ASN A 298 -4.20 17.51 -7.88
N ALA A 299 -5.23 18.25 -8.32
CA ALA A 299 -5.30 18.62 -9.72
C ALA A 299 -4.22 19.67 -10.02
N TYR A 300 -3.59 19.58 -11.21
CA TYR A 300 -2.57 20.53 -11.65
C TYR A 300 -3.13 21.97 -11.65
N GLY A 301 -2.41 22.91 -11.08
CA GLY A 301 -2.84 24.32 -10.96
C GLY A 301 -3.95 24.59 -9.95
N ALA A 302 -4.47 23.57 -9.26
CA ALA A 302 -5.52 23.75 -8.27
C ALA A 302 -4.96 24.09 -6.88
N ARG A 303 -5.73 24.91 -6.12
CA ARG A 303 -5.46 25.15 -4.70
C ARG A 303 -5.68 23.87 -3.88
N LYS A 304 -5.04 23.75 -2.72
CA LYS A 304 -5.04 22.56 -1.82
C LYS A 304 -6.42 21.92 -1.52
N TYR A 305 -7.51 22.63 -1.73
CA TYR A 305 -8.89 22.20 -1.40
C TYR A 305 -9.56 21.31 -2.47
N ASN A 306 -8.98 21.16 -3.66
CA ASN A 306 -9.56 20.39 -4.77
C ASN A 306 -8.88 19.01 -4.93
N ALA A 307 -8.64 18.32 -3.83
CA ALA A 307 -8.06 16.98 -3.85
C ALA A 307 -9.01 15.96 -4.49
N ILE A 308 -8.44 15.06 -5.29
CA ILE A 308 -9.11 13.92 -5.89
C ILE A 308 -8.68 12.67 -5.14
N TYR A 309 -9.64 11.89 -4.67
CA TYR A 309 -9.43 10.61 -4.01
C TYR A 309 -9.63 9.49 -5.02
N ARG A 310 -8.63 8.62 -5.16
CA ARG A 310 -8.66 7.46 -6.06
C ARG A 310 -8.47 6.18 -5.28
N LEU A 311 -9.26 5.15 -5.60
CA LEU A 311 -9.04 3.81 -5.07
C LEU A 311 -7.83 3.20 -5.78
N MET A 312 -6.82 2.80 -5.00
CA MET A 312 -5.53 2.27 -5.49
C MET A 312 -5.35 0.78 -5.21
N ASP A 313 -6.14 0.22 -4.30
CA ASP A 313 -6.03 -1.19 -3.98
C ASP A 313 -6.55 -2.07 -5.12
N ASN A 314 -5.64 -2.78 -5.76
CA ASN A 314 -5.93 -3.62 -6.93
C ASN A 314 -6.92 -4.72 -6.60
N PHE A 315 -6.74 -5.40 -5.44
CA PHE A 315 -7.64 -6.44 -4.98
C PHE A 315 -9.08 -5.92 -4.78
N SER A 316 -9.25 -4.78 -4.10
CA SER A 316 -10.58 -4.19 -3.89
C SER A 316 -11.27 -3.83 -5.20
N LEU A 317 -10.52 -3.27 -6.16
CA LEU A 317 -11.06 -2.93 -7.47
C LEU A 317 -11.45 -4.16 -8.29
N PHE A 318 -10.63 -5.21 -8.25
CA PHE A 318 -10.95 -6.49 -8.88
C PHE A 318 -12.21 -7.10 -8.25
N PHE A 319 -12.29 -7.14 -6.92
CA PHE A 319 -13.44 -7.66 -6.20
C PHE A 319 -14.73 -6.91 -6.57
N LEU A 320 -14.72 -5.59 -6.49
CA LEU A 320 -15.89 -4.75 -6.79
C LEU A 320 -16.38 -4.98 -8.22
N LYS A 321 -15.47 -5.16 -9.18
CA LYS A 321 -15.81 -5.31 -10.59
C LYS A 321 -16.25 -6.71 -10.96
N PHE A 322 -15.54 -7.73 -10.51
CA PHE A 322 -15.73 -9.10 -11.02
C PHE A 322 -16.36 -10.06 -10.02
N MET A 323 -16.33 -9.77 -8.74
CA MET A 323 -16.91 -10.66 -7.73
C MET A 323 -18.23 -10.10 -7.19
N GLN A 324 -18.28 -8.83 -6.83
CA GLN A 324 -19.50 -8.21 -6.29
C GLN A 324 -20.59 -8.05 -7.37
N GLU A 325 -20.24 -7.69 -8.60
CA GLU A 325 -21.17 -7.54 -9.72
C GLU A 325 -21.48 -8.88 -10.43
N ASN A 326 -20.67 -9.92 -10.17
CA ASN A 326 -20.84 -11.24 -10.81
C ASN A 326 -22.07 -11.96 -10.24
N LYS A 327 -23.01 -12.26 -11.10
CA LYS A 327 -24.24 -13.00 -10.78
C LYS A 327 -24.18 -14.47 -11.22
N THR A 328 -23.05 -14.91 -11.75
CA THR A 328 -22.86 -16.27 -12.24
C THR A 328 -22.07 -17.09 -11.21
N ASP A 329 -22.54 -18.29 -10.88
CA ASP A 329 -21.83 -19.26 -10.03
C ASP A 329 -20.79 -20.04 -10.85
N ASP A 330 -20.07 -19.37 -11.77
CA ASP A 330 -19.04 -19.97 -12.60
C ASP A 330 -17.68 -19.99 -11.89
N PRO A 331 -17.21 -21.16 -11.41
CA PRO A 331 -15.92 -21.26 -10.71
C PRO A 331 -14.69 -21.07 -11.62
N SER A 332 -14.88 -21.04 -12.94
CA SER A 332 -13.87 -20.80 -13.97
C SER A 332 -14.10 -19.49 -14.71
N PHE A 333 -14.76 -18.54 -14.05
CA PHE A 333 -15.18 -17.27 -14.65
C PHE A 333 -14.04 -16.52 -15.33
N TRP A 334 -12.87 -16.45 -14.71
CA TRP A 334 -11.73 -15.70 -15.26
C TRP A 334 -11.18 -16.37 -16.51
N SER A 335 -11.01 -17.70 -16.49
CA SER A 335 -10.56 -18.47 -17.65
C SER A 335 -11.54 -18.38 -18.82
N HIS A 336 -12.86 -18.48 -18.57
CA HIS A 336 -13.88 -18.38 -19.60
C HIS A 336 -14.00 -16.97 -20.21
N ASN A 337 -13.61 -15.94 -19.46
CA ASN A 337 -13.63 -14.54 -19.92
C ASN A 337 -12.27 -14.02 -20.36
N TYR A 338 -11.27 -14.89 -20.55
CA TYR A 338 -9.89 -14.47 -20.82
C TYR A 338 -9.74 -13.55 -22.04
N THR A 339 -10.56 -13.73 -23.08
CA THR A 339 -10.58 -12.92 -24.29
C THR A 339 -11.76 -11.95 -24.38
N SER A 340 -12.47 -11.71 -23.26
CA SER A 340 -13.65 -10.85 -23.29
C SER A 340 -13.30 -9.36 -23.37
N PRO A 341 -14.10 -8.54 -24.09
CA PRO A 341 -13.91 -7.09 -24.11
C PRO A 341 -13.96 -6.43 -22.73
N LEU A 342 -14.76 -7.01 -21.82
CA LEU A 342 -14.87 -6.55 -20.43
C LEU A 342 -13.52 -6.65 -19.70
N ARG A 343 -12.83 -7.78 -19.83
CA ARG A 343 -11.50 -7.98 -19.24
C ARG A 343 -10.47 -7.02 -19.86
N TYR A 344 -10.45 -6.88 -21.18
CA TYR A 344 -9.51 -5.96 -21.85
C TYR A 344 -9.71 -4.52 -21.41
N SER A 345 -10.95 -4.04 -21.35
CA SER A 345 -11.26 -2.69 -20.86
C SER A 345 -10.80 -2.49 -19.42
N TRP A 346 -11.03 -3.50 -18.56
CA TRP A 346 -10.58 -3.44 -17.17
C TRP A 346 -9.05 -3.45 -17.05
N CYS A 347 -8.34 -4.27 -17.85
CA CYS A 347 -6.88 -4.31 -17.86
C CYS A 347 -6.28 -2.94 -18.20
N GLY A 348 -6.83 -2.22 -19.17
CA GLY A 348 -6.39 -0.85 -19.47
C GLY A 348 -6.41 0.07 -18.25
N LEU A 349 -7.53 0.06 -17.53
CA LEU A 349 -7.71 0.86 -16.32
C LEU A 349 -6.88 0.35 -15.12
N ALA A 350 -6.66 -0.95 -15.03
CA ALA A 350 -5.82 -1.54 -14.00
C ALA A 350 -4.34 -1.20 -14.22
N PHE A 351 -3.90 -1.19 -15.49
CA PHE A 351 -2.53 -0.81 -15.85
C PHE A 351 -2.20 0.64 -15.47
N GLU A 352 -3.11 1.58 -15.69
CA GLU A 352 -2.94 2.96 -15.24
C GLU A 352 -2.62 3.02 -13.73
N ARG A 353 -3.33 2.24 -12.90
CA ARG A 353 -3.05 2.17 -11.45
C ARG A 353 -1.70 1.58 -11.13
N VAL A 354 -1.30 0.52 -11.84
CA VAL A 354 0.04 -0.05 -11.67
C VAL A 354 1.11 1.00 -11.99
N CYS A 355 0.93 1.80 -13.04
CA CYS A 355 1.83 2.91 -13.36
C CYS A 355 1.90 3.94 -12.21
N PHE A 356 0.76 4.29 -11.58
CA PHE A 356 0.75 5.16 -10.41
C PHE A 356 1.47 4.56 -9.19
N GLN A 357 1.44 3.24 -9.04
CA GLN A 357 2.14 2.55 -7.96
C GLN A 357 3.66 2.42 -8.24
N HIS A 358 4.08 2.60 -9.50
CA HIS A 358 5.46 2.44 -9.96
C HIS A 358 6.06 3.75 -10.53
N ILE A 359 5.62 4.92 -10.03
CA ILE A 359 6.18 6.23 -10.42
C ILE A 359 7.70 6.29 -10.23
N PRO A 360 8.32 5.75 -9.16
CA PRO A 360 9.77 5.72 -9.04
C PRO A 360 10.47 5.01 -10.20
N GLN A 361 9.93 3.88 -10.66
CA GLN A 361 10.45 3.11 -11.78
C GLN A 361 10.28 3.86 -13.12
N ILE A 362 9.11 4.47 -13.33
CA ILE A 362 8.89 5.35 -14.49
C ILE A 362 9.91 6.49 -14.53
N LYS A 363 10.17 7.13 -13.38
CA LYS A 363 11.18 8.19 -13.27
C LYS A 363 12.60 7.68 -13.55
N GLN A 364 12.90 6.46 -13.13
CA GLN A 364 14.17 5.80 -13.38
C GLN A 364 14.35 5.51 -14.88
N ALA A 365 13.36 4.95 -15.54
CA ALA A 365 13.36 4.70 -16.99
C ALA A 365 13.51 6.00 -17.79
N LEU A 366 12.90 7.09 -17.33
CA LEU A 366 13.04 8.42 -17.93
C LEU A 366 14.37 9.13 -17.63
N GLY A 367 15.23 8.56 -16.77
CA GLY A 367 16.49 9.18 -16.35
C GLY A 367 16.32 10.41 -15.47
N ILE A 368 15.18 10.56 -14.77
CA ILE A 368 14.85 11.75 -13.97
C ILE A 368 14.76 11.48 -12.47
N SER A 369 15.30 10.36 -11.98
CA SER A 369 15.26 10.01 -10.54
C SER A 369 15.93 11.07 -9.65
N GLY A 370 16.94 11.79 -10.15
CA GLY A 370 17.61 12.87 -9.45
C GLY A 370 16.92 14.24 -9.52
N VAL A 371 15.82 14.36 -10.27
CA VAL A 371 15.09 15.62 -10.44
C VAL A 371 13.94 15.69 -9.44
N VAL A 372 13.78 16.81 -8.75
CA VAL A 372 12.61 17.05 -7.91
C VAL A 372 11.36 17.10 -8.79
N THR A 373 10.38 16.29 -8.47
CA THR A 373 9.14 16.16 -9.26
C THR A 373 7.91 16.15 -8.38
N ASN A 374 6.80 16.64 -8.94
CA ASN A 374 5.47 16.48 -8.37
C ASN A 374 4.59 15.74 -9.38
N THR A 375 3.68 14.90 -8.88
CA THR A 375 2.75 14.16 -9.73
C THR A 375 1.34 14.73 -9.54
N TYR A 376 0.65 14.96 -10.66
CA TYR A 376 -0.69 15.52 -10.68
C TYR A 376 -1.58 14.74 -11.66
N SER A 377 -2.88 14.95 -11.56
CA SER A 377 -3.83 14.74 -12.64
C SER A 377 -4.33 16.08 -13.16
N TRP A 378 -4.84 16.08 -14.39
CA TRP A 378 -5.40 17.29 -14.97
C TRP A 378 -6.66 16.98 -15.77
N GLN A 379 -7.65 17.84 -15.66
CA GLN A 379 -8.89 17.71 -16.38
C GLN A 379 -9.50 19.08 -16.62
N VAL A 380 -9.98 19.29 -17.83
CA VAL A 380 -10.83 20.44 -18.20
C VAL A 380 -12.11 19.95 -18.84
N LYS A 381 -13.20 20.70 -18.60
CA LYS A 381 -14.50 20.46 -19.23
C LYS A 381 -14.53 21.02 -20.65
N ASP A 382 -15.60 20.70 -21.37
CA ASP A 382 -15.93 21.34 -22.64
C ASP A 382 -15.98 22.85 -22.46
N ASP A 383 -15.44 23.57 -23.43
CA ASP A 383 -15.36 25.01 -23.43
C ASP A 383 -15.76 25.55 -24.84
N PRO A 384 -16.63 26.56 -24.94
CA PRO A 384 -17.07 27.11 -26.24
C PRO A 384 -15.93 27.65 -27.11
N VAL A 385 -14.83 28.14 -26.49
CA VAL A 385 -13.67 28.71 -27.20
C VAL A 385 -12.64 27.67 -27.51
N TYR A 386 -12.36 26.73 -26.56
CA TYR A 386 -11.28 25.77 -26.65
C TYR A 386 -11.74 24.38 -27.07
N GLY A 387 -13.04 24.15 -27.29
CA GLY A 387 -13.58 22.87 -27.77
C GLY A 387 -13.82 21.84 -26.67
N ALA A 388 -13.81 20.58 -27.04
CA ALA A 388 -14.06 19.44 -26.16
C ALA A 388 -13.15 19.43 -24.94
N GLY A 389 -13.62 18.84 -23.84
CA GLY A 389 -12.84 18.60 -22.64
C GLY A 389 -11.66 17.68 -22.88
N ALA A 390 -10.73 17.67 -21.95
CA ALA A 390 -9.59 16.78 -22.00
C ALA A 390 -9.20 16.32 -20.58
N GLN A 391 -8.70 15.08 -20.49
CA GLN A 391 -8.21 14.51 -19.24
C GLN A 391 -6.83 13.90 -19.45
N ILE A 392 -5.94 14.14 -18.50
CA ILE A 392 -4.63 13.54 -18.39
C ILE A 392 -4.53 12.92 -17.00
N ASP A 393 -4.35 11.61 -16.95
CA ASP A 393 -4.37 10.87 -15.69
C ASP A 393 -3.11 11.08 -14.89
N MET A 394 -1.94 11.16 -15.55
CA MET A 394 -0.66 11.37 -14.88
C MET A 394 0.15 12.47 -15.57
N LEU A 395 0.50 13.47 -14.79
CA LEU A 395 1.47 14.51 -15.13
C LEU A 395 2.64 14.41 -14.16
N ILE A 396 3.86 14.40 -14.66
CA ILE A 396 5.08 14.52 -13.86
C ILE A 396 5.67 15.91 -14.12
N GLU A 397 5.44 16.83 -13.20
CA GLU A 397 6.03 18.16 -13.24
C GLU A 397 7.42 18.12 -12.64
N ARG A 398 8.39 18.64 -13.36
CA ARG A 398 9.81 18.60 -13.02
C ARG A 398 10.32 19.99 -12.64
N ALA A 399 11.27 20.06 -11.72
CA ALA A 399 11.90 21.32 -11.31
C ALA A 399 12.76 21.97 -12.41
N ASP A 400 13.11 21.21 -13.46
CA ASP A 400 13.86 21.69 -14.63
C ASP A 400 12.95 22.30 -15.73
N ASN A 401 11.78 22.81 -15.34
CA ASN A 401 10.79 23.43 -16.24
C ASN A 401 10.21 22.51 -17.32
N THR A 402 10.19 21.21 -17.09
CA THR A 402 9.56 20.24 -17.98
C THR A 402 8.35 19.59 -17.33
N VAL A 403 7.32 19.28 -18.10
CA VAL A 403 6.17 18.48 -17.69
C VAL A 403 6.03 17.28 -18.62
N ASN A 404 6.13 16.08 -18.08
CA ASN A 404 5.81 14.87 -18.81
C ASN A 404 4.30 14.61 -18.72
N ILE A 405 3.62 14.55 -19.86
CA ILE A 405 2.25 14.06 -20.00
C ILE A 405 2.38 12.56 -20.23
N CYS A 406 2.00 11.75 -19.24
CA CYS A 406 2.08 10.31 -19.34
C CYS A 406 0.74 9.75 -19.83
N GLU A 407 0.75 9.13 -20.98
CA GLU A 407 -0.37 8.41 -21.56
C GLU A 407 -0.11 6.91 -21.44
N MET A 408 -0.97 6.23 -20.68
CA MET A 408 -0.78 4.82 -20.31
C MET A 408 -1.66 3.92 -21.15
N LYS A 409 -1.09 2.87 -21.76
CA LYS A 409 -1.81 1.93 -22.63
C LYS A 409 -1.41 0.49 -22.37
N PHE A 410 -2.38 -0.32 -21.98
CA PHE A 410 -2.23 -1.76 -21.89
C PHE A 410 -2.60 -2.40 -23.24
N SER A 411 -1.71 -3.17 -23.81
CA SER A 411 -1.88 -3.84 -25.09
C SER A 411 -1.19 -5.21 -25.09
N GLN A 412 -1.63 -6.11 -25.98
CA GLN A 412 -0.99 -7.42 -26.14
C GLN A 412 0.21 -7.39 -27.09
N ASN A 413 0.36 -6.30 -27.84
CA ASN A 413 1.45 -6.04 -28.77
C ASN A 413 1.90 -4.60 -28.62
N GLU A 414 2.90 -4.17 -29.39
CA GLU A 414 3.26 -2.75 -29.50
C GLU A 414 2.03 -1.91 -29.81
N PHE A 415 1.89 -0.78 -29.11
CA PHE A 415 0.77 0.11 -29.27
C PHE A 415 0.86 0.91 -30.56
N VAL A 416 -0.19 0.90 -31.38
CA VAL A 416 -0.24 1.66 -32.61
C VAL A 416 -0.92 3.01 -32.39
N ILE A 417 -0.21 4.11 -32.58
CA ILE A 417 -0.80 5.45 -32.68
C ILE A 417 -1.33 5.59 -34.11
N ASP A 418 -2.62 5.46 -34.29
CA ASP A 418 -3.29 5.72 -35.56
C ASP A 418 -3.65 7.20 -35.72
N LYS A 419 -4.25 7.56 -36.86
CA LYS A 419 -4.64 8.95 -37.18
C LYS A 419 -5.62 9.55 -36.14
N ASP A 420 -6.58 8.75 -35.70
CA ASP A 420 -7.64 9.21 -34.80
C ASP A 420 -7.07 9.39 -33.39
N TYR A 421 -6.25 8.47 -32.95
CA TYR A 421 -5.57 8.58 -31.66
C TYR A 421 -4.52 9.72 -31.64
N ASP A 422 -3.80 9.95 -32.73
CA ASP A 422 -2.92 11.14 -32.86
C ASP A 422 -3.71 12.44 -32.73
N ALA A 423 -4.95 12.50 -33.25
CA ALA A 423 -5.80 13.65 -33.08
C ALA A 423 -6.19 13.88 -31.61
N VAL A 424 -6.48 12.79 -30.86
CA VAL A 424 -6.73 12.85 -29.42
C VAL A 424 -5.50 13.35 -28.66
N LEU A 425 -4.32 12.84 -28.96
CA LEU A 425 -3.06 13.28 -28.33
C LEU A 425 -2.77 14.76 -28.59
N ARG A 426 -2.94 15.22 -29.83
CA ARG A 426 -2.81 16.64 -30.19
C ARG A 426 -3.79 17.53 -29.41
N HIS A 427 -5.03 17.09 -29.29
CA HIS A 427 -6.04 17.81 -28.53
C HIS A 427 -5.64 17.92 -27.05
N LYS A 428 -5.23 16.83 -26.39
CA LYS A 428 -4.73 16.83 -25.00
C LYS A 428 -3.54 17.78 -24.83
N LEU A 429 -2.54 17.70 -25.71
CA LEU A 429 -1.37 18.57 -25.67
C LEU A 429 -1.72 20.05 -25.83
N SER A 430 -2.60 20.38 -26.77
CA SER A 430 -3.06 21.75 -27.02
C SER A 430 -3.83 22.31 -25.82
N ARG A 431 -4.78 21.52 -25.27
CA ARG A 431 -5.60 21.93 -24.13
C ARG A 431 -4.76 22.13 -22.87
N PHE A 432 -3.80 21.23 -22.61
CA PHE A 432 -2.89 21.36 -21.48
C PHE A 432 -1.92 22.53 -21.69
N GLY A 433 -1.37 22.69 -22.88
CA GLY A 433 -0.44 23.78 -23.23
C GLY A 433 -1.06 25.16 -23.01
N ALA A 434 -2.36 25.33 -23.25
CA ALA A 434 -3.10 26.58 -22.96
C ALA A 434 -3.23 26.86 -21.45
N SER A 435 -3.10 25.85 -20.57
CA SER A 435 -3.25 25.97 -19.11
C SER A 435 -1.91 26.07 -18.38
N VAL A 436 -0.79 25.90 -19.06
CA VAL A 436 0.55 25.85 -18.45
C VAL A 436 1.37 27.09 -18.83
N SER A 437 2.31 27.47 -17.99
CA SER A 437 3.22 28.58 -18.28
C SER A 437 4.04 28.32 -19.55
N HIS A 438 4.14 29.30 -20.45
CA HIS A 438 4.97 29.25 -21.69
C HIS A 438 6.46 28.98 -21.44
N ARG A 439 6.91 29.02 -20.19
CA ARG A 439 8.30 28.69 -19.81
C ARG A 439 8.54 27.20 -19.63
N LYS A 440 7.49 26.37 -19.64
CA LYS A 440 7.60 24.91 -19.44
C LYS A 440 7.58 24.17 -20.76
N ALA A 441 8.52 23.26 -20.94
CA ALA A 441 8.49 22.29 -22.01
C ALA A 441 7.47 21.18 -21.68
N ILE A 442 6.73 20.73 -22.69
CA ILE A 442 5.73 19.65 -22.55
C ILE A 442 6.25 18.46 -23.32
N HIS A 443 6.47 17.35 -22.65
CA HIS A 443 6.90 16.08 -23.22
C HIS A 443 5.77 15.06 -23.18
N LEU A 444 5.39 14.52 -24.31
CA LEU A 444 4.49 13.37 -24.38
C LEU A 444 5.30 12.10 -24.06
N THR A 445 4.90 11.41 -23.03
CA THR A 445 5.49 10.14 -22.58
C THR A 445 4.47 9.04 -22.74
N MET A 446 4.77 8.04 -23.56
CA MET A 446 3.95 6.85 -23.67
C MET A 446 4.43 5.82 -22.65
N VAL A 447 3.51 5.31 -21.84
CA VAL A 447 3.78 4.19 -20.91
C VAL A 447 2.95 3.01 -21.40
N THR A 448 3.59 2.00 -21.97
CA THR A 448 2.89 0.92 -22.66
C THR A 448 3.38 -0.46 -22.21
N THR A 449 2.66 -1.50 -22.57
CA THR A 449 3.06 -2.87 -22.22
C THR A 449 4.33 -3.28 -23.00
N TYR A 450 4.36 -3.05 -24.32
CA TYR A 450 5.40 -3.56 -25.22
C TYR A 450 6.06 -2.50 -26.10
N GLY A 451 5.82 -1.22 -25.83
CA GLY A 451 6.32 -0.14 -26.66
C GLY A 451 5.29 0.37 -27.67
N VAL A 452 5.71 1.33 -28.48
CA VAL A 452 4.89 1.99 -29.49
C VAL A 452 5.46 1.71 -30.88
N VAL A 453 4.60 1.38 -31.83
CA VAL A 453 5.01 1.20 -33.23
C VAL A 453 5.55 2.51 -33.80
N HIS A 454 6.77 2.50 -34.35
CA HIS A 454 7.41 3.67 -34.93
C HIS A 454 6.85 3.93 -36.35
N ASN A 455 5.71 4.57 -36.42
CA ASN A 455 5.01 4.98 -37.63
C ASN A 455 5.09 6.52 -37.83
N ALA A 456 4.35 7.06 -38.79
CA ALA A 456 4.33 8.49 -39.09
C ALA A 456 3.92 9.40 -37.92
N TYR A 457 3.25 8.87 -36.88
CA TYR A 457 2.79 9.60 -35.69
C TYR A 457 3.74 9.51 -34.50
N TRP A 458 4.74 8.62 -34.57
CA TRP A 458 5.76 8.42 -33.51
C TRP A 458 6.52 9.70 -33.14
N ASN A 459 6.76 10.60 -34.10
CA ASN A 459 7.57 11.82 -33.92
C ASN A 459 7.01 12.77 -32.79
N ARG A 460 5.79 12.54 -32.31
CA ARG A 460 5.23 13.29 -31.17
C ARG A 460 5.66 12.77 -29.84
N VAL A 461 6.07 11.55 -29.76
CA VAL A 461 6.47 10.89 -28.49
C VAL A 461 7.90 11.31 -28.19
N GLN A 462 8.10 12.00 -27.07
CA GLN A 462 9.43 12.39 -26.61
C GLN A 462 10.09 11.33 -25.74
N SER A 463 9.27 10.50 -25.07
CA SER A 463 9.78 9.46 -24.18
C SER A 463 8.84 8.26 -24.19
N GLU A 464 9.41 7.10 -24.00
CA GLU A 464 8.71 5.83 -23.92
C GLU A 464 9.17 5.06 -22.70
N VAL A 465 8.23 4.43 -22.02
CA VAL A 465 8.44 3.52 -20.88
C VAL A 465 7.66 2.25 -21.19
N VAL A 466 8.27 1.11 -21.05
CA VAL A 466 7.63 -0.19 -21.27
C VAL A 466 7.35 -0.90 -19.94
N ALA A 467 6.46 -1.90 -19.96
CA ALA A 467 6.12 -2.64 -18.75
C ALA A 467 7.35 -3.26 -18.07
N ASP A 468 8.36 -3.68 -18.83
CA ASP A 468 9.61 -4.20 -18.30
C ASP A 468 10.36 -3.20 -17.42
N ASP A 469 10.25 -1.90 -17.70
CA ASP A 469 10.85 -0.84 -16.88
C ASP A 469 10.19 -0.72 -15.49
N LEU A 470 8.97 -1.21 -15.33
CA LEU A 470 8.29 -1.18 -14.04
C LEU A 470 8.83 -2.24 -13.07
N PHE A 471 9.66 -3.18 -13.56
CA PHE A 471 10.34 -4.20 -12.76
C PHE A 471 11.75 -3.78 -12.29
N LEU A 472 12.15 -2.52 -12.52
CA LEU A 472 13.46 -1.98 -12.11
C LEU A 472 13.57 -1.77 -10.59
#